data_d6b659cd90eab787414007a8ef938686
#
_entry.id   d6b659cd90eab787414007a8ef938686
#
_cell.length_a   1.000
_cell.length_b   1.000
_cell.length_c   1.000
_cell.angle_alpha   90.00
_cell.angle_beta   90.00
_cell.angle_gamma   90.00
#
_symmetry.space_group_name_H-M   'P 1'
#
loop_
_entity.id
_entity.type
_entity.pdbx_description
1 polymer ?
#
loop_
_entity_poly.entity_id
_entity_poly.type
_entity_poly.pdbx_seq_one_letter_code
_entity_poly.pdbx_strand_id
1 'polypeptide(L)'
;MSAGDVFEVSGCFQERQTGQPVLPAKPEPLTLNPSETAVIVVDLQNAYASKNGYLDKAGFDVSTTEPVIANTVKVLDTARAAGMPVVFLQNGWDADYKEAGGPGSPNWYKSNALKTMRKQPELKGSLLAKGTWDYALVDALKPQEGDIVIPKTRYSGFYNPNLARIPRTPRMRNP
;
A
#
# COMPACT_ATOMS: atom_id res chain seq x y z
N MET A 1 17.76 23.99 12.46
CA MET A 1 17.00 23.45 11.33
C MET A 1 15.67 22.97 11.88
N SER A 2 14.58 23.60 11.44
CA SER A 2 13.23 23.48 11.99
C SER A 2 12.65 22.10 11.70
N ALA A 3 12.03 21.49 12.71
CA ALA A 3 11.26 20.25 12.60
C ALA A 3 10.14 20.44 11.58
N GLY A 4 10.04 19.50 10.65
CA GLY A 4 9.08 19.54 9.58
C GLY A 4 7.64 19.54 10.06
N ASP A 5 6.82 20.33 9.38
CA ASP A 5 5.38 20.40 9.57
C ASP A 5 4.74 19.03 9.48
N VAL A 6 4.25 18.55 10.59
CA VAL A 6 3.38 17.38 10.65
C VAL A 6 2.06 17.80 10.01
N PHE A 7 1.75 17.27 8.84
CA PHE A 7 0.45 17.48 8.20
C PHE A 7 -0.66 16.96 9.11
N GLU A 8 -1.39 17.86 9.75
CA GLU A 8 -2.66 17.53 10.41
C GLU A 8 -3.71 17.20 9.35
N VAL A 9 -4.04 15.92 9.23
CA VAL A 9 -5.02 15.42 8.24
C VAL A 9 -6.47 15.78 8.62
N SER A 10 -6.72 16.23 9.86
CA SER A 10 -8.05 16.59 10.36
C SER A 10 -8.66 17.87 9.77
N GLY A 11 -7.90 18.64 8.97
CA GLY A 11 -8.38 19.85 8.27
C GLY A 11 -8.45 19.71 6.75
N CYS A 12 -8.32 18.50 6.20
CA CYS A 12 -8.06 18.29 4.77
C CYS A 12 -9.27 18.47 3.83
N PHE A 13 -10.49 18.56 4.34
CA PHE A 13 -11.67 18.69 3.48
C PHE A 13 -12.42 20.00 3.77
N GLN A 14 -12.30 20.97 2.87
CA GLN A 14 -13.18 22.15 2.83
C GLN A 14 -14.28 21.89 1.80
N GLU A 15 -15.55 21.97 2.24
CA GLU A 15 -16.70 21.93 1.33
C GLU A 15 -16.77 23.23 0.50
N ARG A 16 -16.78 23.10 -0.82
CA ARG A 16 -17.25 24.17 -1.70
C ARG A 16 -18.77 24.02 -1.90
N GLN A 17 -19.41 25.08 -2.39
CA GLN A 17 -20.88 25.16 -2.63
C GLN A 17 -21.47 24.01 -3.48
N THR A 18 -20.66 23.11 -4.00
CA THR A 18 -21.09 21.93 -4.76
C THR A 18 -21.19 20.65 -3.92
N GLY A 19 -20.86 20.70 -2.60
CA GLY A 19 -20.85 19.52 -1.72
C GLY A 19 -19.71 18.52 -1.99
N GLN A 20 -18.77 18.83 -2.89
CA GLN A 20 -17.62 17.96 -3.18
C GLN A 20 -16.42 18.33 -2.30
N PRO A 21 -15.70 17.33 -1.73
CA PRO A 21 -14.52 17.58 -0.92
C PRO A 21 -13.39 18.18 -1.74
N VAL A 22 -12.70 19.16 -1.16
CA VAL A 22 -11.55 19.83 -1.75
C VAL A 22 -10.30 19.46 -0.97
N LEU A 23 -9.34 18.84 -1.66
CA LEU A 23 -8.03 18.54 -1.11
C LEU A 23 -7.11 19.77 -1.30
N PRO A 24 -6.46 20.29 -0.25
CA PRO A 24 -5.52 21.40 -0.36
C PRO A 24 -4.18 20.93 -0.98
N ALA A 25 -4.24 20.51 -2.23
CA ALA A 25 -3.08 20.07 -2.99
C ALA A 25 -2.25 21.24 -3.53
N LYS A 26 -1.01 20.99 -3.92
CA LYS A 26 -0.14 21.93 -4.64
C LYS A 26 0.08 21.43 -6.06
N PRO A 27 0.17 22.32 -7.07
CA PRO A 27 0.21 23.80 -6.99
C PRO A 27 -1.14 24.47 -6.70
N GLU A 28 -2.24 23.75 -6.83
CA GLU A 28 -3.60 24.27 -6.61
C GLU A 28 -4.50 23.22 -5.92
N PRO A 29 -5.57 23.67 -5.21
CA PRO A 29 -6.51 22.76 -4.56
C PRO A 29 -7.22 21.87 -5.59
N LEU A 30 -7.36 20.58 -5.26
CA LEU A 30 -8.02 19.58 -6.09
C LEU A 30 -9.41 19.25 -5.55
N THR A 31 -10.44 19.47 -6.34
CA THR A 31 -11.80 18.98 -6.04
C THR A 31 -11.88 17.49 -6.37
N LEU A 32 -12.31 16.69 -5.41
CA LEU A 32 -12.49 15.26 -5.59
C LEU A 32 -13.96 14.93 -5.83
N ASN A 33 -14.20 14.05 -6.80
CA ASN A 33 -15.48 13.36 -6.94
C ASN A 33 -15.35 11.96 -6.30
N PRO A 34 -15.97 11.69 -5.15
CA PRO A 34 -15.85 10.39 -4.48
C PRO A 34 -16.28 9.21 -5.35
N SER A 35 -17.26 9.39 -6.25
CA SER A 35 -17.72 8.34 -7.15
C SER A 35 -16.73 7.98 -8.25
N GLU A 36 -15.75 8.85 -8.51
CA GLU A 36 -14.73 8.68 -9.55
C GLU A 36 -13.30 8.54 -8.97
N THR A 37 -13.21 8.54 -7.63
CA THR A 37 -11.93 8.51 -6.91
C THR A 37 -11.78 7.20 -6.14
N ALA A 38 -10.59 6.61 -6.15
CA ALA A 38 -10.25 5.45 -5.33
C ALA A 38 -8.97 5.74 -4.52
N VAL A 39 -8.91 5.20 -3.30
CA VAL A 39 -7.68 5.23 -2.50
C VAL A 39 -6.91 3.94 -2.72
N ILE A 40 -5.64 4.05 -3.10
CA ILE A 40 -4.76 2.89 -3.31
C ILE A 40 -3.67 2.89 -2.24
N VAL A 41 -3.67 1.86 -1.41
CA VAL A 41 -2.65 1.60 -0.39
C VAL A 41 -1.62 0.63 -0.95
N VAL A 42 -0.37 1.06 -1.01
CA VAL A 42 0.69 0.27 -1.65
C VAL A 42 1.66 -0.26 -0.61
N ASP A 43 1.74 -1.58 -0.51
CA ASP A 43 2.78 -2.32 0.25
C ASP A 43 2.88 -1.97 1.75
N LEU A 44 1.80 -1.51 2.41
CA LEU A 44 1.78 -1.34 3.86
C LEU A 44 1.61 -2.69 4.58
N GLN A 45 2.60 -3.54 4.38
CA GLN A 45 2.73 -4.89 4.93
C GLN A 45 3.74 -4.89 6.08
N ASN A 46 3.67 -5.92 6.95
CA ASN A 46 4.66 -6.10 8.01
C ASN A 46 6.10 -6.15 7.47
N ALA A 47 6.29 -6.72 6.28
CA ALA A 47 7.57 -6.74 5.58
C ALA A 47 8.23 -5.36 5.46
N TYR A 48 7.44 -4.32 5.22
CA TYR A 48 7.96 -2.97 4.92
C TYR A 48 7.82 -2.00 6.09
N ALA A 49 6.89 -2.26 7.00
CA ALA A 49 6.49 -1.29 8.00
C ALA A 49 6.75 -1.72 9.45
N SER A 50 7.12 -2.99 9.69
CA SER A 50 7.22 -3.51 11.05
C SER A 50 8.63 -3.94 11.43
N LYS A 51 8.98 -3.80 12.72
CA LYS A 51 10.14 -4.46 13.32
C LYS A 51 10.07 -5.95 13.04
N ASN A 52 11.23 -6.57 12.79
CA ASN A 52 11.38 -7.97 12.39
C ASN A 52 10.77 -8.33 11.01
N GLY A 53 10.26 -7.36 10.26
CA GLY A 53 9.88 -7.53 8.87
C GLY A 53 11.09 -7.55 7.92
N TYR A 54 10.82 -7.78 6.66
CA TYR A 54 11.86 -7.87 5.62
C TYR A 54 12.80 -6.66 5.61
N LEU A 55 12.29 -5.42 5.62
CA LEU A 55 13.17 -4.23 5.55
C LEU A 55 14.05 -4.10 6.79
N ASP A 56 13.50 -4.31 7.98
CA ASP A 56 14.27 -4.28 9.23
C ASP A 56 15.38 -5.35 9.22
N LYS A 57 15.06 -6.59 8.80
CA LYS A 57 16.06 -7.67 8.64
C LYS A 57 17.09 -7.40 7.56
N ALA A 58 16.75 -6.61 6.55
CA ALA A 58 17.68 -6.16 5.52
C ALA A 58 18.53 -4.95 5.96
N GLY A 59 18.34 -4.44 7.19
CA GLY A 59 19.13 -3.35 7.78
C GLY A 59 18.59 -1.95 7.51
N PHE A 60 17.33 -1.83 7.06
CA PHE A 60 16.69 -0.52 6.88
C PHE A 60 15.98 -0.08 8.16
N ASP A 61 15.99 1.24 8.42
CA ASP A 61 15.24 1.82 9.53
C ASP A 61 13.74 1.91 9.20
N VAL A 62 12.93 1.25 10.02
CA VAL A 62 11.46 1.25 9.92
C VAL A 62 10.79 2.02 11.07
N SER A 63 11.55 2.76 11.88
CA SER A 63 11.04 3.47 13.07
C SER A 63 10.05 4.59 12.73
N THR A 64 10.09 5.11 11.50
CA THR A 64 9.25 6.22 11.04
C THR A 64 7.93 5.76 10.42
N THR A 65 7.63 4.47 10.39
CA THR A 65 6.43 3.94 9.73
C THR A 65 5.15 4.10 10.55
N GLU A 66 5.26 4.15 11.88
CA GLU A 66 4.09 4.25 12.76
C GLU A 66 3.22 5.50 12.50
N PRO A 67 3.76 6.73 12.39
CA PRO A 67 2.97 7.91 12.00
C PRO A 67 2.34 7.77 10.60
N VAL A 68 3.02 7.12 9.67
CA VAL A 68 2.48 6.86 8.32
C VAL A 68 1.26 5.95 8.40
N ILE A 69 1.35 4.87 9.17
CA ILE A 69 0.24 3.93 9.39
C ILE A 69 -0.95 4.67 10.01
N ALA A 70 -0.71 5.43 11.10
CA ALA A 70 -1.76 6.17 11.79
C ALA A 70 -2.48 7.19 10.88
N ASN A 71 -1.74 7.90 10.04
CA ASN A 71 -2.32 8.82 9.05
C ASN A 71 -3.06 8.07 7.94
N THR A 72 -2.56 6.93 7.50
CA THR A 72 -3.24 6.10 6.50
C THR A 72 -4.59 5.60 7.04
N VAL A 73 -4.68 5.19 8.30
CA VAL A 73 -5.97 4.82 8.92
C VAL A 73 -6.99 5.95 8.78
N LYS A 74 -6.63 7.19 9.14
CA LYS A 74 -7.52 8.36 9.03
C LYS A 74 -7.99 8.60 7.58
N VAL A 75 -7.07 8.46 6.61
CA VAL A 75 -7.40 8.59 5.18
C VAL A 75 -8.39 7.52 4.76
N LEU A 76 -8.17 6.27 5.16
CA LEU A 76 -9.05 5.15 4.81
C LEU A 76 -10.44 5.28 5.42
N ASP A 77 -10.53 5.69 6.69
CA ASP A 77 -11.81 5.90 7.36
C ASP A 77 -12.61 7.01 6.66
N THR A 78 -11.96 8.11 6.29
CA THR A 78 -12.57 9.21 5.55
C THR A 78 -13.03 8.76 4.15
N ALA A 79 -12.19 8.01 3.43
CA ALA A 79 -12.50 7.50 2.10
C ALA A 79 -13.70 6.54 2.12
N ARG A 80 -13.72 5.61 3.09
CA ARG A 80 -14.82 4.66 3.27
C ARG A 80 -16.13 5.40 3.62
N ALA A 81 -16.07 6.38 4.53
CA ALA A 81 -17.23 7.21 4.87
C ALA A 81 -17.78 7.99 3.66
N ALA A 82 -16.90 8.40 2.75
CA ALA A 82 -17.27 9.06 1.49
C ALA A 82 -17.69 8.08 0.37
N GLY A 83 -17.70 6.77 0.62
CA GLY A 83 -18.03 5.75 -0.37
C GLY A 83 -16.96 5.52 -1.44
N MET A 84 -15.75 6.02 -1.25
CA MET A 84 -14.64 5.79 -2.17
C MET A 84 -14.16 4.33 -2.07
N PRO A 85 -13.90 3.64 -3.18
CA PRO A 85 -13.23 2.34 -3.16
C PRO A 85 -11.84 2.41 -2.54
N VAL A 86 -11.54 1.44 -1.68
CA VAL A 86 -10.20 1.25 -1.11
C VAL A 86 -9.57 0.01 -1.73
N VAL A 87 -8.34 0.16 -2.20
CA VAL A 87 -7.58 -0.89 -2.86
C VAL A 87 -6.24 -1.08 -2.18
N PHE A 88 -5.97 -2.28 -1.72
CA PHE A 88 -4.66 -2.66 -1.17
C PHE A 88 -3.86 -3.41 -2.22
N LEU A 89 -2.66 -2.92 -2.52
CA LEU A 89 -1.67 -3.65 -3.29
C LEU A 89 -0.72 -4.36 -2.33
N GLN A 90 -0.59 -5.67 -2.48
CA GLN A 90 0.18 -6.52 -1.56
C GLN A 90 1.29 -7.23 -2.34
N ASN A 91 2.55 -6.84 -2.07
CA ASN A 91 3.70 -7.38 -2.78
C ASN A 91 4.20 -8.67 -2.14
N GLY A 92 4.47 -9.68 -2.95
CA GLY A 92 5.06 -10.93 -2.49
C GLY A 92 4.95 -12.05 -3.52
N TRP A 93 5.39 -13.22 -3.09
CA TRP A 93 5.52 -14.39 -3.96
C TRP A 93 5.02 -15.64 -3.24
N ASP A 94 4.82 -16.71 -3.98
CA ASP A 94 4.58 -18.02 -3.39
C ASP A 94 5.81 -18.48 -2.58
N ALA A 95 5.60 -19.39 -1.63
CA ALA A 95 6.64 -19.81 -0.69
C ALA A 95 7.87 -20.44 -1.36
N ASP A 96 7.74 -20.92 -2.60
CA ASP A 96 8.84 -21.44 -3.41
C ASP A 96 9.60 -20.36 -4.21
N TYR A 97 9.10 -19.11 -4.21
CA TYR A 97 9.66 -17.94 -4.91
C TYR A 97 9.79 -18.07 -6.43
N LYS A 98 9.09 -19.01 -7.07
CA LYS A 98 9.12 -19.12 -8.53
C LYS A 98 8.64 -17.87 -9.22
N GLU A 99 7.63 -17.21 -8.66
CA GLU A 99 7.12 -15.92 -9.17
C GLU A 99 8.14 -14.78 -9.06
N ALA A 100 9.09 -14.86 -8.13
CA ALA A 100 10.14 -13.85 -7.96
C ALA A 100 11.17 -13.89 -9.09
N GLY A 101 11.28 -15.00 -9.79
CA GLY A 101 12.28 -15.24 -10.81
C GLY A 101 13.58 -15.81 -10.26
N GLY A 102 14.22 -16.71 -11.04
CA GLY A 102 15.47 -17.38 -10.70
C GLY A 102 16.73 -16.63 -11.15
N PRO A 103 17.91 -17.31 -11.10
CA PRO A 103 19.22 -16.71 -11.42
C PRO A 103 19.32 -16.06 -12.80
N GLY A 104 18.47 -16.41 -13.75
CA GLY A 104 18.42 -15.81 -15.09
C GLY A 104 17.58 -14.54 -15.17
N SER A 105 16.92 -14.09 -14.09
CA SER A 105 16.05 -12.92 -14.11
C SER A 105 16.73 -11.68 -13.52
N PRO A 106 16.42 -10.47 -14.03
CA PRO A 106 16.91 -9.22 -13.43
C PRO A 106 16.52 -9.06 -11.96
N ASN A 107 15.35 -9.56 -11.55
CA ASN A 107 14.86 -9.45 -10.18
C ASN A 107 15.74 -10.24 -9.19
N TRP A 108 16.33 -11.35 -9.61
CA TRP A 108 17.26 -12.11 -8.80
C TRP A 108 18.43 -11.27 -8.27
N TYR A 109 18.95 -10.40 -9.10
CA TYR A 109 20.08 -9.51 -8.76
C TYR A 109 19.64 -8.19 -8.12
N LYS A 110 18.47 -7.70 -8.46
CA LYS A 110 17.96 -6.39 -8.06
C LYS A 110 17.24 -6.44 -6.70
N SER A 111 16.42 -7.45 -6.45
CA SER A 111 15.58 -7.52 -5.24
C SER A 111 16.44 -7.66 -3.98
N ASN A 112 16.27 -6.70 -3.05
CA ASN A 112 16.94 -6.77 -1.76
C ASN A 112 16.42 -7.95 -0.92
N ALA A 113 15.13 -8.30 -0.99
CA ALA A 113 14.59 -9.46 -0.29
C ALA A 113 15.27 -10.77 -0.73
N LEU A 114 15.42 -10.98 -2.06
CA LEU A 114 16.13 -12.14 -2.59
C LEU A 114 17.62 -12.13 -2.22
N LYS A 115 18.26 -10.96 -2.19
CA LYS A 115 19.65 -10.82 -1.72
C LYS A 115 19.78 -11.17 -0.23
N THR A 116 18.85 -10.68 0.61
CA THR A 116 18.84 -10.95 2.05
C THR A 116 18.68 -12.45 2.31
N MET A 117 17.73 -13.11 1.66
CA MET A 117 17.54 -14.56 1.78
C MET A 117 18.73 -15.39 1.28
N ARG A 118 19.50 -14.90 0.31
CA ARG A 118 20.74 -15.57 -0.10
C ARG A 118 21.87 -15.42 0.91
N LYS A 119 21.91 -14.30 1.64
CA LYS A 119 22.86 -14.07 2.74
C LYS A 119 22.46 -14.76 4.04
N GLN A 120 21.17 -14.92 4.25
CA GLN A 120 20.52 -15.51 5.44
C GLN A 120 19.51 -16.58 4.99
N PRO A 121 19.98 -17.81 4.65
CA PRO A 121 19.12 -18.84 4.06
C PRO A 121 17.96 -19.28 4.97
N GLU A 122 18.09 -19.11 6.28
CA GLU A 122 17.05 -19.39 7.28
C GLU A 122 15.80 -18.52 7.12
N LEU A 123 15.93 -17.37 6.44
CA LEU A 123 14.81 -16.47 6.15
C LEU A 123 14.02 -16.89 4.89
N LYS A 124 14.51 -17.89 4.15
CA LYS A 124 13.80 -18.37 2.97
C LYS A 124 12.46 -18.98 3.37
N GLY A 125 11.40 -18.60 2.64
CA GLY A 125 10.03 -19.04 2.94
C GLY A 125 9.30 -18.10 3.91
N SER A 126 9.99 -17.11 4.51
CA SER A 126 9.35 -16.17 5.43
C SER A 126 9.21 -14.76 4.87
N LEU A 127 10.22 -14.26 4.13
CA LEU A 127 10.21 -12.88 3.63
C LEU A 127 9.32 -12.73 2.39
N LEU A 128 8.31 -11.87 2.48
CA LEU A 128 7.36 -11.62 1.39
C LEU A 128 6.69 -12.88 0.82
N ALA A 129 6.67 -13.98 1.57
CA ALA A 129 5.99 -15.19 1.17
C ALA A 129 4.50 -15.11 1.50
N LYS A 130 3.64 -15.37 0.52
CA LYS A 130 2.18 -15.38 0.70
C LYS A 130 1.80 -16.29 1.87
N GLY A 131 0.85 -15.84 2.68
CA GLY A 131 0.39 -16.57 3.87
C GLY A 131 1.25 -16.38 5.13
N THR A 132 2.40 -15.71 5.05
CA THR A 132 3.22 -15.41 6.23
C THR A 132 2.84 -14.09 6.88
N TRP A 133 3.27 -13.89 8.13
CA TRP A 133 3.13 -12.62 8.83
C TRP A 133 3.83 -11.47 8.08
N ASP A 134 5.01 -11.72 7.53
CA ASP A 134 5.78 -10.73 6.78
C ASP A 134 4.99 -10.21 5.56
N TYR A 135 4.30 -11.11 4.85
CA TYR A 135 3.43 -10.76 3.72
C TYR A 135 2.15 -10.03 4.13
N ALA A 136 1.62 -10.29 5.34
CA ALA A 136 0.36 -9.69 5.77
C ALA A 136 0.43 -8.16 5.84
N LEU A 137 -0.70 -7.50 5.59
CA LEU A 137 -0.85 -6.07 5.87
C LEU A 137 -0.69 -5.83 7.39
N VAL A 138 -0.20 -4.64 7.77
CA VAL A 138 -0.12 -4.27 9.20
C VAL A 138 -1.49 -4.30 9.83
N ASP A 139 -1.58 -4.73 11.09
CA ASP A 139 -2.85 -4.98 11.78
C ASP A 139 -3.82 -3.78 11.77
N ALA A 140 -3.28 -2.57 11.88
CA ALA A 140 -4.08 -1.35 11.86
C ALA A 140 -4.75 -1.07 10.48
N LEU A 141 -4.29 -1.72 9.41
CA LEU A 141 -4.75 -1.52 8.04
C LEU A 141 -5.40 -2.78 7.45
N LYS A 142 -5.96 -3.65 8.29
CA LYS A 142 -6.70 -4.83 7.81
C LYS A 142 -7.85 -4.41 6.89
N PRO A 143 -8.00 -5.05 5.73
CA PRO A 143 -9.11 -4.78 4.83
C PRO A 143 -10.46 -4.99 5.52
N GLN A 144 -11.41 -4.11 5.22
CA GLN A 144 -12.81 -4.20 5.66
C GLN A 144 -13.68 -4.75 4.52
N GLU A 145 -14.93 -5.04 4.84
CA GLU A 145 -15.91 -5.46 3.84
C GLU A 145 -16.04 -4.39 2.73
N GLY A 146 -15.91 -4.81 1.49
CA GLY A 146 -15.94 -3.93 0.32
C GLY A 146 -14.58 -3.43 -0.14
N ASP A 147 -13.51 -3.58 0.66
CA ASP A 147 -12.15 -3.28 0.23
C ASP A 147 -11.64 -4.34 -0.76
N ILE A 148 -10.74 -3.91 -1.65
CA ILE A 148 -10.17 -4.78 -2.69
C ILE A 148 -8.71 -5.04 -2.36
N VAL A 149 -8.30 -6.31 -2.31
CA VAL A 149 -6.90 -6.69 -2.13
C VAL A 149 -6.37 -7.32 -3.41
N ILE A 150 -5.29 -6.74 -3.95
CA ILE A 150 -4.65 -7.20 -5.18
C ILE A 150 -3.21 -7.63 -4.87
N PRO A 151 -2.90 -8.92 -5.00
CA PRO A 151 -1.53 -9.38 -4.93
C PRO A 151 -0.75 -8.91 -6.15
N LYS A 152 0.48 -8.47 -5.93
CA LYS A 152 1.42 -8.16 -7.01
C LYS A 152 2.75 -8.87 -6.79
N THR A 153 3.36 -9.32 -7.87
CA THR A 153 4.65 -10.02 -7.87
C THR A 153 5.78 -9.15 -8.44
N ARG A 154 5.46 -7.92 -8.84
CA ARG A 154 6.36 -6.93 -9.43
C ARG A 154 6.22 -5.58 -8.73
N TYR A 155 7.15 -4.65 -8.97
CA TYR A 155 7.12 -3.32 -8.38
C TYR A 155 5.87 -2.54 -8.78
N SER A 156 5.48 -2.59 -10.06
CA SER A 156 4.26 -1.93 -10.53
C SER A 156 3.01 -2.76 -10.19
N GLY A 157 2.02 -2.11 -9.58
CA GLY A 157 0.70 -2.69 -9.39
C GLY A 157 -0.04 -2.92 -10.71
N PHE A 158 0.27 -2.13 -11.74
CA PHE A 158 -0.34 -2.25 -13.08
C PHE A 158 0.15 -3.48 -13.87
N TYR A 159 1.16 -4.17 -13.39
CA TYR A 159 1.52 -5.47 -13.96
C TYR A 159 0.38 -6.50 -13.78
N ASN A 160 -0.42 -6.36 -12.73
CA ASN A 160 -1.64 -7.15 -12.57
C ASN A 160 -2.80 -6.43 -13.28
N PRO A 161 -3.43 -7.04 -14.31
CA PRO A 161 -4.49 -6.40 -15.09
C PRO A 161 -5.73 -6.07 -14.27
N ASN A 162 -5.90 -6.66 -13.09
CA ASN A 162 -7.04 -6.38 -12.22
C ASN A 162 -7.04 -4.94 -11.70
N LEU A 163 -5.86 -4.35 -11.44
CA LEU A 163 -5.79 -2.95 -10.99
C LEU A 163 -6.37 -1.99 -12.05
N ALA A 164 -6.09 -2.20 -13.33
CA ALA A 164 -6.61 -1.36 -14.41
C ALA A 164 -8.13 -1.46 -14.61
N ARG A 165 -8.78 -2.46 -14.02
CA ARG A 165 -10.22 -2.70 -14.13
C ARG A 165 -11.02 -2.09 -12.98
N ILE A 166 -10.40 -1.76 -11.85
CA ILE A 166 -11.09 -1.24 -10.66
C ILE A 166 -11.86 0.05 -10.94
N PRO A 167 -11.32 1.06 -11.62
CA PRO A 167 -12.05 2.28 -11.94
C PRO A 167 -13.27 2.07 -12.85
N ARG A 168 -13.46 0.86 -13.36
CA ARG A 168 -14.55 0.53 -14.31
C ARG A 168 -15.63 -0.36 -13.71
N THR A 169 -15.60 -0.61 -12.41
CA THR A 169 -16.64 -1.42 -11.75
C THR A 169 -17.98 -0.66 -11.68
N PRO A 170 -19.12 -1.36 -11.72
CA PRO A 170 -20.46 -0.72 -11.71
C PRO A 170 -20.73 0.20 -10.52
N ARG A 171 -20.00 0.03 -9.40
CA ARG A 171 -20.10 0.89 -8.21
C ARG A 171 -19.68 2.34 -8.48
N MET A 172 -18.83 2.56 -9.48
CA MET A 172 -18.40 3.90 -9.92
C MET A 172 -19.28 4.45 -11.06
N ARG A 173 -20.32 3.73 -11.51
CA ARG A 173 -21.13 4.10 -12.66
C ARG A 173 -22.59 4.39 -12.34
N ASN A 174 -23.02 4.25 -11.09
CA ASN A 174 -24.39 4.61 -10.74
C ASN A 174 -24.40 6.01 -10.12
N PRO A 175 -25.07 6.98 -10.82
CA PRO A 175 -25.42 8.26 -10.24
C PRO A 175 -26.47 8.08 -9.14
#